data_d55913589a5dab3ad935e0d9aa597e23
#
_entry.id   d55913589a5dab3ad935e0d9aa597e23
#
_cell.length_a   1.000
_cell.length_b   1.000
_cell.length_c   1.000
_cell.angle_alpha   90.00
_cell.angle_beta   90.00
_cell.angle_gamma   90.00
#
_symmetry.space_group_name_H-M   'P 1'
#
loop_
_entity.id
_entity.type
_entity.pdbx_description
1 polymer ?
#
loop_
_entity_poly.entity_id
_entity_poly.type
_entity_poly.pdbx_seq_one_letter_code
_entity_poly.pdbx_strand_id
1 'polypeptide(L)'
;MSPRAIGDQLNAENIPIPSDYRCQKKGIVNTKYTRHLWTQVQIRQILDNPIYLGKLAMMRVTSVSYKNHKKVRKDPSEWVVTEDTHEAIISQELWDKVREAEKAVSHGKRDGKGVTQPLSGMLFCPDCGYKMKAAGRKRTLKSGELIRECYYNCSSYVLHGKELCSTHYISQKQIEAVIIADIRSMAELVVKDEQTARAAFLSKKEQQTSRQSKADIKKLNDSKHRLAELENLMQSVYEDKVMGKIPEHICVSFLEKYEAEQQELRAVIADLEERLSAEKQDREDVEEFIRRLKKYVDVQTLTRELGLELIEYVTVGAYTPNEPREINIYYKFLDKPLNDKKTLYSDENA
;
A
#
# COMPACT_ATOMS: atom_id res chain seq x y z
N MET A 1 4.49 -8.03 -13.21
CA MET A 1 4.44 -8.01 -14.72
C MET A 1 3.28 -7.13 -15.18
N SER A 2 3.37 -6.48 -16.35
CA SER A 2 2.22 -5.76 -16.93
C SER A 2 1.27 -6.75 -17.62
N PRO A 3 -0.04 -6.44 -17.75
CA PRO A 3 -0.98 -7.29 -18.49
C PRO A 3 -0.55 -7.59 -19.93
N ARG A 4 0.19 -6.66 -20.55
CA ARG A 4 0.79 -6.89 -21.88
C ARG A 4 1.92 -7.93 -21.82
N ALA A 5 2.84 -7.79 -20.87
CA ALA A 5 3.95 -8.73 -20.72
C ALA A 5 3.46 -10.16 -20.41
N ILE A 6 2.39 -10.28 -19.61
CA ILE A 6 1.72 -11.57 -19.37
C ILE A 6 1.16 -12.14 -20.67
N GLY A 7 0.47 -11.33 -21.48
CA GLY A 7 -0.05 -11.76 -22.77
C GLY A 7 1.07 -12.19 -23.73
N ASP A 8 2.16 -11.43 -23.81
CA ASP A 8 3.32 -11.74 -24.66
C ASP A 8 3.97 -13.06 -24.22
N GLN A 9 4.09 -13.32 -22.92
CA GLN A 9 4.61 -14.59 -22.38
C GLN A 9 3.70 -15.78 -22.73
N LEU A 10 2.38 -15.66 -22.51
CA LEU A 10 1.43 -16.73 -22.85
C LEU A 10 1.44 -17.03 -24.35
N ASN A 11 1.64 -16.02 -25.20
CA ASN A 11 1.79 -16.20 -26.62
C ASN A 11 3.10 -16.92 -26.99
N ALA A 12 4.20 -16.58 -26.32
CA ALA A 12 5.50 -17.26 -26.52
C ALA A 12 5.44 -18.72 -26.08
N GLU A 13 4.69 -19.04 -25.02
CA GLU A 13 4.45 -20.39 -24.50
C GLU A 13 3.38 -21.16 -25.31
N ASN A 14 2.79 -20.55 -26.36
CA ASN A 14 1.73 -21.11 -27.20
C ASN A 14 0.49 -21.58 -26.39
N ILE A 15 0.17 -20.91 -25.29
CA ILE A 15 -1.01 -21.20 -24.51
C ILE A 15 -2.25 -20.68 -25.25
N PRO A 16 -3.26 -21.52 -25.57
CA PRO A 16 -4.41 -21.10 -26.32
C PRO A 16 -5.27 -20.09 -25.55
N ILE A 17 -5.83 -19.10 -26.26
CA ILE A 17 -6.82 -18.19 -25.65
C ILE A 17 -8.09 -18.95 -25.24
N PRO A 18 -8.88 -18.47 -24.26
CA PRO A 18 -10.04 -19.19 -23.72
C PRO A 18 -11.08 -19.63 -24.77
N SER A 19 -11.24 -18.84 -25.84
CA SER A 19 -12.12 -19.20 -26.95
C SER A 19 -11.60 -20.36 -27.78
N ASP A 20 -10.29 -20.41 -28.03
CA ASP A 20 -9.64 -21.47 -28.78
C ASP A 20 -9.65 -22.78 -27.99
N TYR A 21 -9.29 -22.70 -26.71
CA TYR A 21 -9.36 -23.84 -25.80
C TYR A 21 -10.78 -24.45 -25.77
N ARG A 22 -11.83 -23.59 -25.70
CA ARG A 22 -13.22 -24.03 -25.74
C ARG A 22 -13.58 -24.70 -27.07
N CYS A 23 -13.11 -24.15 -28.17
CA CYS A 23 -13.34 -24.72 -29.51
C CYS A 23 -12.61 -26.06 -29.68
N GLN A 24 -11.34 -26.14 -29.24
CA GLN A 24 -10.55 -27.38 -29.24
C GLN A 24 -11.24 -28.49 -28.44
N LYS A 25 -11.74 -28.17 -27.24
CA LYS A 25 -12.47 -29.13 -26.41
C LYS A 25 -13.77 -29.64 -27.05
N LYS A 26 -14.35 -28.85 -27.95
CA LYS A 26 -15.58 -29.22 -28.71
C LYS A 26 -15.27 -29.82 -30.11
N GLY A 27 -14.01 -29.92 -30.49
CA GLY A 27 -13.62 -30.38 -31.82
C GLY A 27 -14.01 -29.42 -32.95
N ILE A 28 -14.16 -28.12 -32.65
CA ILE A 28 -14.60 -27.07 -33.60
C ILE A 28 -13.45 -26.09 -33.83
N VAL A 29 -13.29 -25.61 -35.07
CA VAL A 29 -12.31 -24.55 -35.39
C VAL A 29 -12.91 -23.20 -34.99
N ASN A 30 -12.10 -22.39 -34.27
CA ASN A 30 -12.50 -21.03 -33.93
C ASN A 30 -12.32 -20.08 -35.12
N THR A 31 -13.40 -19.69 -35.76
CA THR A 31 -13.40 -18.75 -36.89
C THR A 31 -13.66 -17.29 -36.50
N LYS A 32 -13.86 -17.02 -35.19
CA LYS A 32 -14.24 -15.71 -34.68
C LYS A 32 -13.14 -14.68 -34.71
N TYR A 33 -11.88 -15.12 -34.62
CA TYR A 33 -10.73 -14.23 -34.55
C TYR A 33 -9.75 -14.56 -35.69
N THR A 34 -9.19 -13.50 -36.29
CA THR A 34 -8.13 -13.62 -37.32
C THR A 34 -6.76 -13.85 -36.70
N ARG A 35 -6.57 -13.47 -35.44
CA ARG A 35 -5.35 -13.69 -34.66
C ARG A 35 -5.70 -14.36 -33.35
N HIS A 36 -5.21 -15.56 -33.15
CA HIS A 36 -5.46 -16.38 -31.96
C HIS A 36 -4.39 -16.11 -30.89
N LEU A 37 -4.26 -14.82 -30.50
CA LEU A 37 -3.24 -14.36 -29.58
C LEU A 37 -3.86 -13.71 -28.34
N TRP A 38 -3.22 -13.88 -27.21
CA TRP A 38 -3.55 -13.18 -25.99
C TRP A 38 -3.35 -11.68 -26.15
N THR A 39 -4.31 -10.92 -25.72
CA THR A 39 -4.28 -9.46 -25.75
C THR A 39 -4.32 -8.89 -24.33
N GLN A 40 -3.75 -7.70 -24.16
CA GLN A 40 -3.80 -6.97 -22.89
C GLN A 40 -5.23 -6.83 -22.34
N VAL A 41 -6.22 -6.68 -23.23
CA VAL A 41 -7.63 -6.52 -22.84
C VAL A 41 -8.18 -7.81 -22.23
N GLN A 42 -7.88 -8.96 -22.83
CA GLN A 42 -8.30 -10.26 -22.29
C GLN A 42 -7.67 -10.53 -20.91
N ILE A 43 -6.37 -10.26 -20.76
CA ILE A 43 -5.69 -10.42 -19.46
C ILE A 43 -6.34 -9.53 -18.40
N ARG A 44 -6.59 -8.24 -18.70
CA ARG A 44 -7.31 -7.35 -17.77
C ARG A 44 -8.69 -7.85 -17.42
N GLN A 45 -9.46 -8.34 -18.40
CA GLN A 45 -10.79 -8.90 -18.14
C GLN A 45 -10.76 -10.10 -17.19
N ILE A 46 -9.71 -10.90 -17.23
CA ILE A 46 -9.50 -12.01 -16.31
C ILE A 46 -9.14 -11.47 -14.91
N LEU A 47 -8.14 -10.59 -14.82
CA LEU A 47 -7.67 -10.03 -13.55
C LEU A 47 -8.75 -9.21 -12.81
N ASP A 48 -9.69 -8.58 -13.56
CA ASP A 48 -10.76 -7.74 -13.01
C ASP A 48 -12.06 -8.51 -12.76
N ASN A 49 -12.07 -9.83 -12.91
CA ASN A 49 -13.29 -10.59 -12.82
C ASN A 49 -13.52 -11.16 -11.41
N PRO A 50 -14.55 -10.71 -10.67
CA PRO A 50 -14.84 -11.17 -9.33
C PRO A 50 -15.22 -12.67 -9.23
N ILE A 51 -15.44 -13.33 -10.35
CA ILE A 51 -15.72 -14.78 -10.37
C ILE A 51 -14.59 -15.60 -9.73
N TYR A 52 -13.34 -15.13 -9.80
CA TYR A 52 -12.21 -15.80 -9.17
C TYR A 52 -12.22 -15.74 -7.63
N LEU A 53 -13.06 -14.86 -7.06
CA LEU A 53 -13.31 -14.74 -5.61
C LEU A 53 -14.53 -15.56 -5.14
N GLY A 54 -15.10 -16.40 -5.99
CA GLY A 54 -16.34 -17.11 -5.66
C GLY A 54 -17.61 -16.27 -5.82
N LYS A 55 -17.53 -15.07 -6.43
CA LYS A 55 -18.63 -14.11 -6.58
C LYS A 55 -19.14 -14.09 -8.02
N LEU A 56 -20.46 -14.12 -8.19
CA LEU A 56 -21.10 -13.96 -9.50
C LEU A 56 -21.59 -12.53 -9.70
N ALA A 57 -20.97 -11.79 -10.64
CA ALA A 57 -21.37 -10.44 -11.00
C ALA A 57 -22.20 -10.44 -12.28
N MET A 58 -23.47 -10.08 -12.15
CA MET A 58 -24.42 -9.94 -13.24
C MET A 58 -24.71 -8.49 -13.59
N MET A 59 -25.43 -8.25 -14.69
CA MET A 59 -25.80 -6.93 -15.19
C MET A 59 -24.64 -5.97 -15.48
N ARG A 60 -23.46 -6.51 -15.80
CA ARG A 60 -22.24 -5.74 -16.12
C ARG A 60 -22.34 -4.90 -17.39
N VAL A 61 -23.28 -5.22 -18.25
CA VAL A 61 -23.50 -4.58 -19.55
C VAL A 61 -24.99 -4.39 -19.79
N THR A 62 -25.37 -3.23 -20.31
CA THR A 62 -26.74 -2.93 -20.75
C THR A 62 -26.76 -2.47 -22.20
N SER A 63 -27.91 -2.52 -22.84
CA SER A 63 -28.13 -1.88 -24.15
C SER A 63 -28.63 -0.46 -23.93
N VAL A 64 -28.25 0.47 -24.82
CA VAL A 64 -28.69 1.88 -24.73
C VAL A 64 -30.21 1.97 -24.76
N SER A 65 -30.87 1.22 -25.67
CA SER A 65 -32.31 1.10 -25.74
C SER A 65 -32.70 -0.16 -26.54
N TYR A 66 -33.98 -0.47 -26.58
CA TYR A 66 -34.46 -1.60 -27.39
C TYR A 66 -34.26 -1.38 -28.92
N LYS A 67 -34.20 -0.13 -29.37
CA LYS A 67 -33.90 0.26 -30.77
C LYS A 67 -32.40 0.36 -31.05
N ASN A 68 -31.60 0.67 -30.01
CA ASN A 68 -30.15 0.79 -30.14
C ASN A 68 -29.46 -0.29 -29.30
N HIS A 69 -29.08 -1.38 -29.95
CA HIS A 69 -28.43 -2.52 -29.33
C HIS A 69 -26.95 -2.28 -28.97
N LYS A 70 -26.44 -1.04 -29.07
CA LYS A 70 -25.10 -0.71 -28.64
C LYS A 70 -24.94 -1.03 -27.14
N LYS A 71 -24.03 -1.93 -26.84
CA LYS A 71 -23.74 -2.34 -25.46
C LYS A 71 -22.88 -1.30 -24.76
N VAL A 72 -23.32 -0.89 -23.57
CA VAL A 72 -22.60 0.01 -22.68
C VAL A 72 -22.26 -0.74 -21.40
N ARG A 73 -21.02 -0.63 -20.95
CA ARG A 73 -20.61 -1.19 -19.64
C ARG A 73 -21.16 -0.30 -18.53
N LYS A 74 -21.74 -0.94 -17.53
CA LYS A 74 -22.17 -0.30 -16.30
C LYS A 74 -21.00 -0.13 -15.35
N ASP A 75 -21.12 0.86 -14.47
CA ASP A 75 -20.19 1.01 -13.35
C ASP A 75 -20.25 -0.22 -12.43
N PRO A 76 -19.13 -0.65 -11.82
CA PRO A 76 -19.11 -1.76 -10.88
C PRO A 76 -20.09 -1.62 -9.71
N SER A 77 -20.41 -0.40 -9.29
CA SER A 77 -21.40 -0.12 -8.24
C SER A 77 -22.84 -0.49 -8.63
N GLU A 78 -23.13 -0.57 -9.94
CA GLU A 78 -24.44 -0.95 -10.47
C GLU A 78 -24.57 -2.46 -10.77
N TRP A 79 -23.53 -3.24 -10.51
CA TRP A 79 -23.57 -4.67 -10.75
C TRP A 79 -24.36 -5.38 -9.66
N VAL A 80 -25.09 -6.40 -10.05
CA VAL A 80 -25.72 -7.31 -9.09
C VAL A 80 -24.70 -8.40 -8.77
N VAL A 81 -24.13 -8.35 -7.56
CA VAL A 81 -23.11 -9.31 -7.12
C VAL A 81 -23.74 -10.26 -6.11
N THR A 82 -23.66 -11.56 -6.39
CA THR A 82 -24.03 -12.63 -5.47
C THR A 82 -22.75 -13.26 -4.95
N GLU A 83 -22.59 -13.30 -3.64
CA GLU A 83 -21.42 -13.87 -2.98
C GLU A 83 -21.58 -15.40 -2.79
N ASP A 84 -20.47 -16.10 -2.56
CA ASP A 84 -20.41 -17.54 -2.23
C ASP A 84 -21.15 -18.45 -3.21
N THR A 85 -21.10 -18.13 -4.52
CA THR A 85 -21.74 -18.96 -5.55
C THR A 85 -20.94 -20.20 -5.94
N HIS A 86 -19.65 -20.21 -5.66
CA HIS A 86 -18.71 -21.31 -5.93
C HIS A 86 -17.42 -21.12 -5.12
N GLU A 87 -16.60 -22.15 -5.06
CA GLU A 87 -15.30 -22.10 -4.37
C GLU A 87 -14.39 -21.05 -5.01
N ALA A 88 -13.80 -20.20 -4.16
CA ALA A 88 -12.89 -19.15 -4.60
C ALA A 88 -11.56 -19.74 -5.08
N ILE A 89 -11.07 -19.31 -6.25
CA ILE A 89 -9.76 -19.71 -6.80
C ILE A 89 -8.64 -18.93 -6.17
N ILE A 90 -8.91 -17.65 -5.81
CA ILE A 90 -7.95 -16.75 -5.15
C ILE A 90 -8.58 -16.19 -3.87
N SER A 91 -7.74 -15.95 -2.85
CA SER A 91 -8.19 -15.35 -1.60
C SER A 91 -8.50 -13.86 -1.77
N GLN A 92 -9.41 -13.35 -0.92
CA GLN A 92 -9.73 -11.91 -0.86
C GLN A 92 -8.48 -11.08 -0.56
N GLU A 93 -7.62 -11.54 0.35
CA GLU A 93 -6.36 -10.85 0.69
C GLU A 93 -5.42 -10.67 -0.51
N LEU A 94 -5.26 -11.71 -1.33
CA LEU A 94 -4.42 -11.62 -2.54
C LEU A 94 -5.04 -10.65 -3.55
N TRP A 95 -6.35 -10.67 -3.71
CA TRP A 95 -7.07 -9.74 -4.56
C TRP A 95 -6.85 -8.29 -4.13
N ASP A 96 -7.01 -8.00 -2.84
CA ASP A 96 -6.88 -6.65 -2.28
C ASP A 96 -5.43 -6.15 -2.40
N LYS A 97 -4.43 -6.99 -2.11
CA LYS A 97 -3.00 -6.66 -2.34
C LYS A 97 -2.71 -6.30 -3.81
N VAL A 98 -3.31 -7.02 -4.76
CA VAL A 98 -3.16 -6.72 -6.18
C VAL A 98 -3.81 -5.38 -6.53
N ARG A 99 -5.01 -5.09 -6.00
CA ARG A 99 -5.70 -3.80 -6.22
C ARG A 99 -4.95 -2.62 -5.62
N GLU A 100 -4.36 -2.78 -4.45
CA GLU A 100 -3.49 -1.77 -3.84
C GLU A 100 -2.24 -1.53 -4.68
N ALA A 101 -1.58 -2.61 -5.13
CA ALA A 101 -0.43 -2.50 -6.01
C ALA A 101 -0.77 -1.80 -7.33
N GLU A 102 -1.94 -2.06 -7.92
CA GLU A 102 -2.41 -1.38 -9.14
C GLU A 102 -2.70 0.12 -8.90
N LYS A 103 -3.28 0.48 -7.75
CA LYS A 103 -3.49 1.88 -7.36
C LYS A 103 -2.17 2.60 -7.13
N ALA A 104 -1.19 1.94 -6.50
CA ALA A 104 0.15 2.49 -6.27
C ALA A 104 0.91 2.69 -7.58
N VAL A 105 0.70 1.80 -8.57
CA VAL A 105 1.26 1.93 -9.92
C VAL A 105 0.46 2.95 -10.72
N SER A 106 0.53 4.23 -10.32
CA SER A 106 0.03 5.31 -11.17
C SER A 106 0.69 5.22 -12.54
N HIS A 107 -0.12 5.27 -13.60
CA HIS A 107 0.32 5.18 -14.99
C HIS A 107 1.22 6.38 -15.36
N GLY A 108 2.49 6.34 -14.93
CA GLY A 108 3.50 7.27 -15.41
C GLY A 108 3.54 7.18 -16.93
N LYS A 109 3.70 8.32 -17.62
CA LYS A 109 3.93 8.31 -19.05
C LYS A 109 5.14 7.41 -19.31
N ARG A 110 4.94 6.39 -20.15
CA ARG A 110 6.03 5.56 -20.65
C ARG A 110 7.02 6.48 -21.36
N ASP A 111 8.30 6.22 -21.20
CA ASP A 111 9.26 6.81 -22.11
C ASP A 111 8.89 6.39 -23.56
N GLY A 112 9.41 7.09 -24.56
CA GLY A 112 9.06 6.74 -25.95
C GLY A 112 9.45 5.32 -26.39
N LYS A 113 10.02 4.49 -25.50
CA LYS A 113 10.32 3.06 -25.66
C LYS A 113 9.32 2.17 -24.90
N GLY A 114 8.36 2.74 -24.18
CA GLY A 114 7.36 2.00 -23.42
C GLY A 114 7.79 1.52 -22.04
N VAL A 115 8.97 1.94 -21.57
CA VAL A 115 9.50 1.60 -20.24
C VAL A 115 8.94 2.56 -19.19
N THR A 116 8.44 2.01 -18.08
CA THR A 116 8.02 2.80 -16.93
C THR A 116 9.24 3.07 -16.05
N GLN A 117 9.50 4.33 -15.75
CA GLN A 117 10.63 4.71 -14.90
C GLN A 117 10.48 4.16 -13.47
N PRO A 118 11.57 3.80 -12.76
CA PRO A 118 11.53 3.15 -11.45
C PRO A 118 10.66 3.87 -10.42
N LEU A 119 10.76 5.19 -10.35
CA LEU A 119 10.06 6.02 -9.36
C LEU A 119 8.76 6.65 -9.88
N SER A 120 8.28 6.25 -11.07
CA SER A 120 7.03 6.78 -11.60
C SER A 120 5.85 6.52 -10.67
N GLY A 121 5.18 7.60 -10.25
CA GLY A 121 4.02 7.54 -9.36
C GLY A 121 4.34 7.53 -7.87
N MET A 122 5.63 7.48 -7.47
CA MET A 122 6.09 7.51 -6.09
C MET A 122 6.64 8.87 -5.66
N LEU A 123 6.92 9.78 -6.61
CA LEU A 123 7.45 11.11 -6.30
C LEU A 123 6.33 12.13 -6.16
N PHE A 124 6.41 12.95 -5.11
CA PHE A 124 5.43 13.99 -4.79
C PHE A 124 6.10 15.33 -4.56
N CYS A 125 5.37 16.38 -4.86
CA CYS A 125 5.76 17.75 -4.53
C CYS A 125 5.32 18.06 -3.09
N PRO A 126 6.18 18.50 -2.19
CA PRO A 126 5.80 18.83 -0.82
C PRO A 126 4.90 20.08 -0.74
N ASP A 127 5.01 21.04 -1.67
CA ASP A 127 4.28 22.30 -1.63
C ASP A 127 2.81 22.10 -2.04
N CYS A 128 2.55 21.38 -3.13
CA CYS A 128 1.19 21.21 -3.67
C CYS A 128 0.60 19.80 -3.47
N GLY A 129 1.36 18.84 -2.96
CA GLY A 129 0.91 17.46 -2.75
C GLY A 129 0.71 16.63 -4.03
N TYR A 130 0.86 17.23 -5.22
CA TYR A 130 0.65 16.52 -6.48
C TYR A 130 1.83 15.63 -6.85
N LYS A 131 1.54 14.56 -7.58
CA LYS A 131 2.56 13.64 -8.12
C LYS A 131 3.47 14.34 -9.12
N MET A 132 4.74 13.99 -9.09
CA MET A 132 5.69 14.40 -10.10
C MET A 132 5.62 13.48 -11.32
N LYS A 133 5.71 14.05 -12.52
CA LYS A 133 5.65 13.32 -13.80
C LYS A 133 7.04 13.13 -14.36
N ALA A 134 7.33 11.91 -14.79
CA ALA A 134 8.52 11.61 -15.58
C ALA A 134 8.39 12.21 -16.98
N ALA A 135 9.42 12.89 -17.45
CA ALA A 135 9.54 13.41 -18.80
C ALA A 135 10.93 13.09 -19.36
N GLY A 136 10.99 12.79 -20.64
CA GLY A 136 12.25 12.55 -21.35
C GLY A 136 12.67 13.77 -22.13
N ARG A 137 13.94 14.15 -22.04
CA ARG A 137 14.58 15.19 -22.84
C ARG A 137 15.65 14.59 -23.72
N LYS A 138 15.61 14.92 -25.01
CA LYS A 138 16.74 14.65 -25.91
C LYS A 138 17.75 15.79 -25.78
N ARG A 139 19.00 15.46 -25.52
CA ARG A 139 20.09 16.42 -25.44
C ARG A 139 21.24 15.94 -26.34
N THR A 140 21.76 16.83 -27.16
CA THR A 140 22.95 16.56 -27.92
C THR A 140 24.16 17.00 -27.10
N LEU A 141 25.07 16.10 -26.81
CA LEU A 141 26.35 16.42 -26.16
C LEU A 141 27.25 17.26 -27.06
N LYS A 142 28.25 17.89 -26.48
CA LYS A 142 29.29 18.61 -27.26
C LYS A 142 30.03 17.70 -28.24
N SER A 143 30.05 16.40 -27.99
CA SER A 143 30.59 15.37 -28.88
C SER A 143 29.69 15.04 -30.09
N GLY A 144 28.50 15.65 -30.22
CA GLY A 144 27.51 15.34 -31.26
C GLY A 144 26.63 14.13 -30.93
N GLU A 145 26.87 13.42 -29.85
CA GLU A 145 26.07 12.27 -29.43
C GLU A 145 24.71 12.71 -28.86
N LEU A 146 23.63 12.03 -29.29
CA LEU A 146 22.28 12.31 -28.84
C LEU A 146 21.95 11.41 -27.66
N ILE A 147 21.96 12.01 -26.44
CA ILE A 147 21.57 11.32 -25.22
C ILE A 147 20.12 11.61 -24.87
N ARG A 148 19.51 10.66 -24.18
CA ARG A 148 18.16 10.80 -23.64
C ARG A 148 18.23 10.85 -22.13
N GLU A 149 17.91 12.03 -21.59
CA GLU A 149 17.82 12.25 -20.15
C GLU A 149 16.36 12.11 -19.69
N CYS A 150 16.15 11.49 -18.58
CA CYS A 150 14.85 11.45 -17.91
C CYS A 150 14.91 12.30 -16.65
N TYR A 151 13.83 13.04 -16.39
CA TYR A 151 13.66 13.88 -15.23
C TYR A 151 12.23 13.82 -14.71
N TYR A 152 12.06 14.22 -13.46
CA TYR A 152 10.76 14.34 -12.82
C TYR A 152 10.44 15.81 -12.58
N ASN A 153 9.19 16.21 -12.83
CA ASN A 153 8.74 17.57 -12.63
C ASN A 153 7.33 17.57 -11.99
N CYS A 154 7.05 18.58 -11.17
CA CYS A 154 5.75 18.75 -10.53
C CYS A 154 4.63 18.85 -11.58
N SER A 155 3.59 18.02 -11.43
CA SER A 155 2.46 18.00 -12.35
C SER A 155 1.66 19.29 -12.35
N SER A 156 1.49 19.91 -11.17
CA SER A 156 0.77 21.15 -11.00
C SER A 156 1.50 22.30 -11.73
N TYR A 157 2.82 22.40 -11.52
CA TYR A 157 3.64 23.38 -12.23
C TYR A 157 3.60 23.20 -13.76
N VAL A 158 3.67 21.96 -14.24
CA VAL A 158 3.62 21.68 -15.70
C VAL A 158 2.29 22.05 -16.33
N LEU A 159 1.19 21.93 -15.57
CA LEU A 159 -0.16 22.19 -16.07
C LEU A 159 -0.59 23.65 -15.91
N HIS A 160 -0.20 24.30 -14.83
CA HIS A 160 -0.72 25.60 -14.39
C HIS A 160 0.37 26.67 -14.21
N GLY A 161 1.65 26.32 -14.42
CA GLY A 161 2.75 27.28 -14.27
C GLY A 161 2.99 27.69 -12.83
N LYS A 162 3.52 28.91 -12.66
CA LYS A 162 3.91 29.47 -11.36
C LYS A 162 2.74 29.88 -10.47
N GLU A 163 1.52 29.87 -10.98
CA GLU A 163 0.33 30.31 -10.24
C GLU A 163 -0.02 29.36 -9.08
N LEU A 164 0.20 28.04 -9.26
CA LEU A 164 -0.17 27.04 -8.28
C LEU A 164 1.01 26.35 -7.61
N CYS A 165 2.23 26.40 -8.18
CA CYS A 165 3.39 25.73 -7.59
C CYS A 165 4.68 26.31 -8.15
N SER A 166 5.76 26.22 -7.36
CA SER A 166 7.11 26.53 -7.81
C SER A 166 7.72 25.40 -8.66
N THR A 167 8.91 25.67 -9.25
CA THR A 167 9.58 24.65 -10.07
C THR A 167 10.22 23.57 -9.20
N HIS A 168 9.66 22.39 -9.24
CA HIS A 168 10.22 21.18 -8.65
C HIS A 168 10.70 20.27 -9.77
N TYR A 169 11.99 20.24 -9.98
CA TYR A 169 12.64 19.48 -11.05
C TYR A 169 13.81 18.69 -10.49
N ILE A 170 13.89 17.39 -10.80
CA ILE A 170 15.05 16.58 -10.45
C ILE A 170 15.36 15.58 -11.55
N SER A 171 16.65 15.36 -11.85
CA SER A 171 17.03 14.32 -12.81
C SER A 171 16.83 12.92 -12.21
N GLN A 172 16.49 11.96 -13.06
CA GLN A 172 16.32 10.57 -12.65
C GLN A 172 17.60 10.04 -11.99
N LYS A 173 18.77 10.30 -12.60
CA LYS A 173 20.05 9.83 -12.07
C LYS A 173 20.34 10.34 -10.67
N GLN A 174 20.04 11.63 -10.40
CA GLN A 174 20.27 12.23 -9.09
C GLN A 174 19.40 11.61 -8.01
N ILE A 175 18.08 11.50 -8.24
CA ILE A 175 17.18 10.93 -7.24
C ILE A 175 17.43 9.44 -7.00
N GLU A 176 17.77 8.67 -8.05
CA GLU A 176 18.13 7.26 -7.92
C GLU A 176 19.43 7.09 -7.11
N ALA A 177 20.44 7.94 -7.35
CA ALA A 177 21.68 7.89 -6.58
C ALA A 177 21.47 8.18 -5.10
N VAL A 178 20.64 9.17 -4.76
CA VAL A 178 20.28 9.51 -3.38
C VAL A 178 19.58 8.32 -2.70
N ILE A 179 18.60 7.73 -3.36
CA ILE A 179 17.83 6.60 -2.81
C ILE A 179 18.72 5.36 -2.63
N ILE A 180 19.57 5.05 -3.61
CA ILE A 180 20.51 3.92 -3.52
C ILE A 180 21.49 4.12 -2.37
N ALA A 181 22.05 5.32 -2.22
CA ALA A 181 22.97 5.63 -1.13
C ALA A 181 22.30 5.47 0.24
N ASP A 182 21.06 5.93 0.39
CA ASP A 182 20.30 5.81 1.62
C ASP A 182 19.98 4.34 1.96
N ILE A 183 19.47 3.57 0.98
CA ILE A 183 19.18 2.14 1.16
C ILE A 183 20.45 1.36 1.53
N ARG A 184 21.59 1.63 0.89
CA ARG A 184 22.87 0.99 1.23
C ARG A 184 23.31 1.31 2.65
N SER A 185 23.25 2.59 3.03
CA SER A 185 23.61 3.02 4.38
C SER A 185 22.79 2.28 5.46
N MET A 186 21.48 2.15 5.23
CA MET A 186 20.59 1.39 6.11
C MET A 186 20.90 -0.10 6.11
N ALA A 187 21.12 -0.70 4.94
CA ALA A 187 21.44 -2.11 4.82
C ALA A 187 22.79 -2.45 5.49
N GLU A 188 23.80 -1.60 5.33
CA GLU A 188 25.09 -1.75 6.03
C GLU A 188 24.93 -1.65 7.55
N LEU A 189 24.09 -0.72 8.04
CA LEU A 189 23.81 -0.61 9.47
C LEU A 189 23.16 -1.89 9.99
N VAL A 190 22.19 -2.44 9.28
CA VAL A 190 21.51 -3.70 9.63
C VAL A 190 22.49 -4.87 9.69
N VAL A 191 23.43 -4.95 8.75
CA VAL A 191 24.43 -6.04 8.71
C VAL A 191 25.46 -5.90 9.81
N LYS A 192 25.89 -4.67 10.14
CA LYS A 192 26.88 -4.41 11.19
C LYS A 192 26.32 -4.62 12.60
N ASP A 193 25.15 -4.08 12.86
CA ASP A 193 24.48 -4.17 14.18
C ASP A 193 22.96 -4.06 14.01
N GLU A 194 22.32 -5.22 13.97
CA GLU A 194 20.87 -5.32 13.81
C GLU A 194 20.10 -4.73 15.00
N GLN A 195 20.67 -4.78 16.22
CA GLN A 195 19.99 -4.23 17.39
C GLN A 195 19.99 -2.69 17.35
N THR A 196 21.12 -2.09 16.99
CA THR A 196 21.22 -0.64 16.80
C THR A 196 20.34 -0.17 15.63
N ALA A 197 20.29 -0.92 14.51
CA ALA A 197 19.41 -0.63 13.39
C ALA A 197 17.93 -0.68 13.80
N ARG A 198 17.53 -1.73 14.52
CA ARG A 198 16.16 -1.86 15.05
C ARG A 198 15.79 -0.69 15.95
N ALA A 199 16.68 -0.30 16.87
CA ALA A 199 16.47 0.84 17.75
C ALA A 199 16.39 2.18 17.00
N ALA A 200 17.10 2.32 15.86
CA ALA A 200 17.05 3.51 15.02
C ALA A 200 15.78 3.59 14.19
N PHE A 201 15.25 2.44 13.73
CA PHE A 201 14.03 2.35 12.92
C PHE A 201 12.77 2.49 13.77
N LEU A 202 12.79 1.98 15.00
CA LEU A 202 11.75 2.26 15.99
C LEU A 202 11.81 3.74 16.39
N SER A 203 10.71 4.46 16.25
CA SER A 203 10.67 5.89 16.54
C SER A 203 11.04 6.20 17.99
N LYS A 204 11.58 7.42 18.27
CA LYS A 204 11.88 7.87 19.64
C LYS A 204 10.65 7.77 20.56
N LYS A 205 9.45 7.89 20.00
CA LYS A 205 8.19 7.74 20.72
C LYS A 205 8.01 6.33 21.27
N GLU A 206 8.38 5.32 20.50
CA GLU A 206 8.27 3.91 20.88
C GLU A 206 9.34 3.48 21.91
N GLN A 207 10.51 4.11 21.91
CA GLN A 207 11.53 3.85 22.95
C GLN A 207 11.03 4.29 24.35
N GLN A 208 10.25 5.37 24.43
CA GLN A 208 9.56 5.77 25.66
C GLN A 208 8.36 4.85 25.96
N THR A 209 7.65 4.41 24.95
CA THR A 209 6.46 3.56 25.03
C THR A 209 6.78 2.15 25.54
N SER A 210 8.00 1.64 25.35
CA SER A 210 8.39 0.30 25.85
C SER A 210 8.34 0.17 27.40
N ARG A 211 8.48 1.27 28.15
CA ARG A 211 8.22 1.28 29.59
C ARG A 211 6.71 1.37 29.89
N GLN A 212 5.98 2.10 29.05
CA GLN A 212 4.55 2.28 29.15
C GLN A 212 3.79 1.00 28.80
N SER A 213 4.23 0.24 27.78
CA SER A 213 3.59 -1.02 27.39
C SER A 213 3.60 -2.06 28.50
N LYS A 214 4.65 -2.13 29.35
CA LYS A 214 4.62 -3.01 30.52
C LYS A 214 3.57 -2.59 31.54
N ALA A 215 3.42 -1.29 31.76
CA ALA A 215 2.39 -0.75 32.65
C ALA A 215 0.98 -0.97 32.03
N ASP A 216 0.84 -0.75 30.74
CA ASP A 216 -0.41 -0.94 30.01
C ASP A 216 -0.83 -2.42 29.96
N ILE A 217 0.10 -3.36 29.77
CA ILE A 217 -0.17 -4.82 29.88
C ILE A 217 -0.64 -5.18 31.29
N LYS A 218 0.03 -4.65 32.32
CA LYS A 218 -0.39 -4.89 33.71
C LYS A 218 -1.78 -4.34 33.93
N LYS A 219 -2.03 -3.10 33.54
CA LYS A 219 -3.35 -2.43 33.68
C LYS A 219 -4.44 -3.18 32.92
N LEU A 220 -4.13 -3.70 31.71
CA LEU A 220 -5.06 -4.52 30.92
C LEU A 220 -5.44 -5.79 31.68
N ASN A 221 -4.45 -6.51 32.23
CA ASN A 221 -4.70 -7.73 33.01
C ASN A 221 -5.50 -7.44 34.27
N ASP A 222 -5.14 -6.38 35.01
CA ASP A 222 -5.86 -5.97 36.23
C ASP A 222 -7.31 -5.58 35.90
N SER A 223 -7.53 -4.86 34.80
CA SER A 223 -8.87 -4.49 34.34
C SER A 223 -9.72 -5.69 33.91
N LYS A 224 -9.12 -6.67 33.21
CA LYS A 224 -9.79 -7.92 32.84
C LYS A 224 -10.12 -8.78 34.05
N HIS A 225 -9.22 -8.86 35.02
CA HIS A 225 -9.48 -9.57 36.28
C HIS A 225 -10.64 -8.91 37.03
N ARG A 226 -10.61 -7.59 37.15
CA ARG A 226 -11.70 -6.85 37.82
C ARG A 226 -13.04 -7.02 37.13
N LEU A 227 -13.05 -7.04 35.78
CA LEU A 227 -14.27 -7.30 35.00
C LEU A 227 -14.86 -8.67 35.33
N ALA A 228 -14.02 -9.72 35.41
CA ALA A 228 -14.46 -11.06 35.79
C ALA A 228 -14.96 -11.15 37.24
N GLU A 229 -14.32 -10.41 38.18
CA GLU A 229 -14.81 -10.28 39.56
C GLU A 229 -16.20 -9.65 39.61
N LEU A 230 -16.43 -8.56 38.83
CA LEU A 230 -17.72 -7.90 38.78
C LEU A 230 -18.82 -8.81 38.25
N GLU A 231 -18.53 -9.64 37.24
CA GLU A 231 -19.49 -10.62 36.72
C GLU A 231 -19.90 -11.63 37.81
N ASN A 232 -18.92 -12.14 38.59
CA ASN A 232 -19.20 -13.02 39.73
C ASN A 232 -20.00 -12.33 40.83
N LEU A 233 -19.69 -11.06 41.13
CA LEU A 233 -20.41 -10.27 42.13
C LEU A 233 -21.86 -10.01 41.72
N MET A 234 -22.09 -9.66 40.45
CA MET A 234 -23.43 -9.45 39.89
C MET A 234 -24.25 -10.74 39.99
N GLN A 235 -23.67 -11.88 39.67
CA GLN A 235 -24.33 -13.17 39.82
C GLN A 235 -24.68 -13.47 41.28
N SER A 236 -23.75 -13.25 42.23
CA SER A 236 -23.97 -13.45 43.66
C SER A 236 -25.10 -12.58 44.22
N VAL A 237 -25.12 -11.27 43.86
CA VAL A 237 -26.16 -10.35 44.25
C VAL A 237 -27.52 -10.76 43.71
N TYR A 238 -27.60 -11.27 42.48
CA TYR A 238 -28.80 -11.81 41.89
C TYR A 238 -29.31 -13.05 42.63
N GLU A 239 -28.39 -14.01 42.96
CA GLU A 239 -28.72 -15.22 43.72
C GLU A 239 -29.23 -14.88 45.12
N ASP A 240 -28.64 -13.93 45.83
CA ASP A 240 -29.08 -13.49 47.17
C ASP A 240 -30.45 -12.78 47.12
N LYS A 241 -30.74 -12.05 46.00
CA LYS A 241 -32.11 -11.52 45.77
C LYS A 241 -33.10 -12.65 45.64
N VAL A 242 -32.81 -13.69 44.84
CA VAL A 242 -33.71 -14.82 44.60
C VAL A 242 -33.96 -15.60 45.89
N MET A 243 -32.93 -15.67 46.78
CA MET A 243 -33.05 -16.33 48.10
C MET A 243 -33.74 -15.46 49.16
N GLY A 244 -34.13 -14.22 48.80
CA GLY A 244 -34.79 -13.30 49.72
C GLY A 244 -33.93 -12.67 50.81
N LYS A 245 -32.59 -12.77 50.69
CA LYS A 245 -31.65 -12.22 51.67
C LYS A 245 -31.45 -10.71 51.52
N ILE A 246 -31.65 -10.19 50.30
CA ILE A 246 -31.44 -8.77 50.00
C ILE A 246 -32.73 -8.15 49.45
N PRO A 247 -33.14 -6.96 49.94
CA PRO A 247 -34.26 -6.23 49.41
C PRO A 247 -34.03 -5.80 47.94
N GLU A 248 -35.09 -5.76 47.16
CA GLU A 248 -35.01 -5.49 45.70
C GLU A 248 -34.34 -4.14 45.37
N HIS A 249 -34.67 -3.05 46.11
CA HIS A 249 -34.08 -1.72 45.86
C HIS A 249 -32.59 -1.69 46.10
N ILE A 250 -32.07 -2.48 47.05
CA ILE A 250 -30.62 -2.60 47.30
C ILE A 250 -29.93 -3.40 46.17
N CYS A 251 -30.57 -4.49 45.72
CA CYS A 251 -30.05 -5.28 44.59
C CYS A 251 -29.95 -4.40 43.33
N VAL A 252 -30.96 -3.65 42.99
CA VAL A 252 -30.96 -2.74 41.82
C VAL A 252 -29.83 -1.72 41.94
N SER A 253 -29.64 -1.08 43.09
CA SER A 253 -28.60 -0.10 43.32
C SER A 253 -27.16 -0.69 43.16
N PHE A 254 -26.94 -1.96 43.58
CA PHE A 254 -25.65 -2.61 43.37
C PHE A 254 -25.44 -2.99 41.91
N LEU A 255 -26.44 -3.51 41.22
CA LEU A 255 -26.35 -3.86 39.83
C LEU A 255 -26.08 -2.62 38.97
N GLU A 256 -26.75 -1.48 39.19
CA GLU A 256 -26.49 -0.23 38.48
C GLU A 256 -25.02 0.25 38.64
N LYS A 257 -24.48 0.14 39.87
CA LYS A 257 -23.07 0.48 40.13
C LYS A 257 -22.09 -0.45 39.42
N TYR A 258 -22.38 -1.75 39.47
CA TYR A 258 -21.50 -2.74 38.82
C TYR A 258 -21.58 -2.63 37.30
N GLU A 259 -22.76 -2.35 36.74
CA GLU A 259 -22.91 -2.09 35.29
C GLU A 259 -22.13 -0.85 34.85
N ALA A 260 -22.20 0.25 35.63
CA ALA A 260 -21.42 1.45 35.31
C ALA A 260 -19.92 1.18 35.37
N GLU A 261 -19.40 0.52 36.41
CA GLU A 261 -18.00 0.12 36.52
C GLU A 261 -17.60 -0.83 35.38
N GLN A 262 -18.46 -1.76 35.00
CA GLN A 262 -18.23 -2.70 33.90
C GLN A 262 -18.10 -1.96 32.55
N GLN A 263 -18.94 -0.95 32.29
CA GLN A 263 -18.85 -0.15 31.06
C GLN A 263 -17.55 0.66 31.00
N GLU A 264 -17.15 1.28 32.11
CA GLU A 264 -15.86 1.99 32.19
C GLU A 264 -14.68 1.05 31.95
N LEU A 265 -14.65 -0.12 32.57
CA LEU A 265 -13.59 -1.10 32.38
C LEU A 265 -13.54 -1.64 30.97
N ARG A 266 -14.66 -1.89 30.32
CA ARG A 266 -14.71 -2.33 28.91
C ARG A 266 -14.14 -1.26 27.98
N ALA A 267 -14.43 0.02 28.21
CA ALA A 267 -13.85 1.12 27.43
C ALA A 267 -12.33 1.21 27.62
N VAL A 268 -11.82 1.08 28.86
CA VAL A 268 -10.39 1.05 29.16
C VAL A 268 -9.69 -0.16 28.52
N ILE A 269 -10.30 -1.33 28.58
CA ILE A 269 -9.77 -2.56 27.96
C ILE A 269 -9.66 -2.37 26.45
N ALA A 270 -10.70 -1.85 25.80
CA ALA A 270 -10.70 -1.63 24.34
C ALA A 270 -9.58 -0.65 23.91
N ASP A 271 -9.44 0.49 24.61
CA ASP A 271 -8.35 1.45 24.34
C ASP A 271 -6.94 0.85 24.54
N LEU A 272 -6.76 0.06 25.60
CA LEU A 272 -5.47 -0.60 25.86
C LEU A 272 -5.16 -1.69 24.82
N GLU A 273 -6.14 -2.48 24.41
CA GLU A 273 -5.98 -3.50 23.37
C GLU A 273 -5.65 -2.89 22.01
N GLU A 274 -6.32 -1.80 21.63
CA GLU A 274 -6.03 -1.08 20.39
C GLU A 274 -4.58 -0.56 20.38
N ARG A 275 -4.14 0.11 21.46
CA ARG A 275 -2.78 0.62 21.58
C ARG A 275 -1.71 -0.48 21.56
N LEU A 276 -1.93 -1.57 22.29
CA LEU A 276 -0.98 -2.68 22.32
C LEU A 276 -0.92 -3.44 20.99
N SER A 277 -2.05 -3.53 20.27
CA SER A 277 -2.08 -4.13 18.93
C SER A 277 -1.33 -3.28 17.91
N ALA A 278 -1.48 -1.95 17.95
CA ALA A 278 -0.73 -1.03 17.10
C ALA A 278 0.78 -1.14 17.34
N GLU A 279 1.23 -1.13 18.60
CA GLU A 279 2.64 -1.33 18.93
C GLU A 279 3.21 -2.67 18.45
N LYS A 280 2.42 -3.73 18.53
CA LYS A 280 2.84 -5.04 18.04
C LYS A 280 3.01 -5.01 16.52
N GLN A 281 2.08 -4.37 15.81
CA GLN A 281 2.15 -4.20 14.36
C GLN A 281 3.39 -3.42 13.95
N ASP A 282 3.67 -2.28 14.60
CA ASP A 282 4.84 -1.45 14.31
C ASP A 282 6.16 -2.23 14.45
N ARG A 283 6.25 -3.09 15.46
CA ARG A 283 7.43 -3.97 15.63
C ARG A 283 7.55 -5.02 14.54
N GLU A 284 6.44 -5.65 14.16
CA GLU A 284 6.40 -6.64 13.08
C GLU A 284 6.79 -5.98 11.75
N ASP A 285 6.35 -4.75 11.51
CA ASP A 285 6.67 -3.98 10.31
C ASP A 285 8.17 -3.63 10.24
N VAL A 286 8.79 -3.22 11.36
CA VAL A 286 10.24 -2.98 11.41
C VAL A 286 11.04 -4.27 11.18
N GLU A 287 10.62 -5.40 11.74
CA GLU A 287 11.26 -6.70 11.49
C GLU A 287 11.19 -7.08 10.00
N GLU A 288 10.04 -6.89 9.38
CA GLU A 288 9.83 -7.12 7.95
C GLU A 288 10.73 -6.22 7.11
N PHE A 289 10.83 -4.93 7.49
CA PHE A 289 11.70 -3.98 6.81
C PHE A 289 13.18 -4.39 6.89
N ILE A 290 13.65 -4.76 8.08
CA ILE A 290 15.01 -5.27 8.29
C ILE A 290 15.29 -6.50 7.44
N ARG A 291 14.36 -7.44 7.40
CA ARG A 291 14.47 -8.67 6.59
C ARG A 291 14.59 -8.35 5.10
N ARG A 292 13.86 -7.37 4.61
CA ARG A 292 13.92 -6.93 3.21
C ARG A 292 15.22 -6.19 2.91
N LEU A 293 15.67 -5.30 3.78
CA LEU A 293 16.91 -4.55 3.61
C LEU A 293 18.15 -5.45 3.47
N LYS A 294 18.21 -6.56 4.19
CA LYS A 294 19.32 -7.54 4.09
C LYS A 294 19.57 -8.05 2.67
N LYS A 295 18.56 -8.01 1.80
CA LYS A 295 18.68 -8.44 0.39
C LYS A 295 19.39 -7.40 -0.49
N TYR A 296 19.50 -6.14 -0.03
CA TYR A 296 19.90 -5.00 -0.87
C TYR A 296 21.21 -4.33 -0.45
N VAL A 297 22.08 -5.05 0.25
CA VAL A 297 23.41 -4.55 0.68
C VAL A 297 24.25 -4.08 -0.50
N ASP A 298 24.28 -4.84 -1.58
CA ASP A 298 25.10 -4.58 -2.78
C ASP A 298 24.30 -3.98 -3.96
N VAL A 299 23.20 -3.29 -3.66
CA VAL A 299 22.35 -2.73 -4.71
C VAL A 299 23.09 -1.65 -5.50
N GLN A 300 23.19 -1.81 -6.84
CA GLN A 300 23.86 -0.87 -7.74
C GLN A 300 22.87 0.00 -8.53
N THR A 301 21.67 -0.51 -8.78
CA THR A 301 20.67 0.15 -9.62
C THR A 301 19.30 0.09 -8.95
N LEU A 302 18.56 1.17 -9.04
CA LEU A 302 17.19 1.23 -8.54
C LEU A 302 16.26 0.60 -9.58
N THR A 303 15.74 -0.58 -9.27
CA THR A 303 14.69 -1.22 -10.07
C THR A 303 13.32 -0.77 -9.59
N ARG A 304 12.32 -0.89 -10.46
CA ARG A 304 10.94 -0.57 -10.05
C ARG A 304 10.42 -1.52 -8.96
N GLU A 305 10.83 -2.77 -9.00
CA GLU A 305 10.49 -3.78 -8.00
C GLU A 305 11.02 -3.40 -6.62
N LEU A 306 12.30 -3.01 -6.54
CA LEU A 306 12.92 -2.51 -5.32
C LEU A 306 12.20 -1.27 -4.78
N GLY A 307 11.91 -0.31 -5.67
CA GLY A 307 11.16 0.89 -5.28
C GLY A 307 9.78 0.55 -4.72
N LEU A 308 9.04 -0.34 -5.36
CA LEU A 308 7.73 -0.78 -4.90
C LEU A 308 7.79 -1.64 -3.62
N GLU A 309 8.88 -2.35 -3.39
CA GLU A 309 9.05 -3.19 -2.19
C GLU A 309 9.36 -2.37 -0.93
N LEU A 310 10.24 -1.36 -1.05
CA LEU A 310 10.75 -0.62 0.11
C LEU A 310 10.15 0.77 0.28
N ILE A 311 9.87 1.48 -0.83
CA ILE A 311 9.49 2.90 -0.80
C ILE A 311 7.96 3.03 -0.85
N GLU A 312 7.41 3.82 0.05
CA GLU A 312 6.02 4.23 -0.01
C GLU A 312 5.88 5.43 -0.94
N TYR A 313 6.57 6.53 -0.64
CA TYR A 313 6.68 7.69 -1.51
C TYR A 313 7.93 8.52 -1.16
N VAL A 314 8.26 9.46 -2.04
CA VAL A 314 9.38 10.40 -1.85
C VAL A 314 8.89 11.81 -2.13
N THR A 315 9.24 12.76 -1.28
CA THR A 315 8.99 14.18 -1.53
C THR A 315 10.27 14.87 -1.99
N VAL A 316 10.13 15.74 -2.98
CA VAL A 316 11.25 16.47 -3.58
C VAL A 316 10.97 17.96 -3.50
N GLY A 317 11.72 18.68 -2.67
CA GLY A 317 11.61 20.12 -2.46
C GLY A 317 11.97 20.95 -3.70
N ALA A 318 11.74 22.26 -3.62
CA ALA A 318 12.08 23.20 -4.68
C ALA A 318 13.59 23.26 -4.92
N TYR A 319 13.98 23.59 -6.14
CA TYR A 319 15.38 23.85 -6.46
C TYR A 319 15.71 25.32 -6.16
N THR A 320 16.65 25.53 -5.27
CA THR A 320 17.25 26.85 -4.99
C THR A 320 18.74 26.79 -5.34
N PRO A 321 19.25 27.68 -6.18
CA PRO A 321 20.69 27.72 -6.49
C PRO A 321 21.51 27.89 -5.21
N ASN A 322 22.57 27.09 -5.05
CA ASN A 322 23.51 27.13 -3.93
C ASN A 322 22.89 26.72 -2.56
N GLU A 323 21.67 26.21 -2.53
CA GLU A 323 21.08 25.63 -1.34
C GLU A 323 20.87 24.12 -1.54
N PRO A 324 21.11 23.32 -0.49
CA PRO A 324 20.87 21.91 -0.56
C PRO A 324 19.37 21.62 -0.66
N ARG A 325 19.00 20.74 -1.58
CA ARG A 325 17.62 20.38 -1.82
C ARG A 325 17.10 19.40 -0.76
N GLU A 326 15.91 19.64 -0.27
CA GLU A 326 15.23 18.73 0.64
C GLU A 326 14.62 17.56 -0.12
N ILE A 327 15.05 16.33 0.22
CA ILE A 327 14.50 15.09 -0.30
C ILE A 327 14.16 14.21 0.90
N ASN A 328 12.87 13.88 1.09
CA ASN A 328 12.42 13.00 2.16
C ASN A 328 11.93 11.69 1.54
N ILE A 329 12.51 10.58 1.98
CA ILE A 329 12.16 9.24 1.54
C ILE A 329 11.32 8.58 2.64
N TYR A 330 10.10 8.19 2.29
CA TYR A 330 9.19 7.48 3.18
C TYR A 330 9.21 6.00 2.79
N TYR A 331 9.64 5.19 3.72
CA TYR A 331 9.73 3.75 3.53
C TYR A 331 8.46 3.08 4.02
N LYS A 332 8.04 2.03 3.32
CA LYS A 332 7.00 1.13 3.81
C LYS A 332 7.45 0.52 5.13
N PHE A 333 6.52 0.28 6.03
CA PHE A 333 6.80 -0.28 7.35
C PHE A 333 7.51 0.68 8.35
N LEU A 334 7.67 1.95 7.97
CA LEU A 334 8.22 2.97 8.85
C LEU A 334 7.32 4.21 8.83
N ASP A 335 6.83 4.65 9.98
CA ASP A 335 5.88 5.76 10.09
C ASP A 335 6.47 7.13 9.73
N LYS A 336 7.80 7.25 9.72
CA LYS A 336 8.49 8.52 9.47
C LYS A 336 9.72 8.33 8.59
N PRO A 337 10.11 9.37 7.83
CA PRO A 337 11.39 9.35 7.16
C PRO A 337 12.49 9.22 8.21
N LEU A 338 13.39 8.27 8.02
CA LEU A 338 14.51 7.99 8.94
C LEU A 338 15.47 9.17 9.09
N ASN A 339 15.50 10.03 8.11
CA ASN A 339 16.33 11.22 8.10
C ASN A 339 15.56 12.41 8.68
N ASP A 340 15.63 12.61 10.01
CA ASP A 340 15.40 13.92 10.63
C ASP A 340 16.46 14.98 10.17
N LYS A 341 17.51 14.52 9.52
CA LYS A 341 18.46 15.36 8.79
C LYS A 341 18.00 15.39 7.34
N LYS A 342 17.44 16.54 6.94
CA LYS A 342 17.30 16.94 5.54
C LYS A 342 18.49 16.38 4.78
N THR A 343 18.24 15.41 3.88
CA THR A 343 19.31 14.93 3.01
C THR A 343 19.60 16.07 2.07
N LEU A 344 20.57 16.88 2.48
CA LEU A 344 20.99 18.09 1.80
C LEU A 344 21.85 17.63 0.62
N TYR A 345 21.28 17.61 -0.57
CA TYR A 345 22.02 17.32 -1.79
C TYR A 345 22.53 18.64 -2.40
N SER A 346 23.84 18.83 -2.42
CA SER A 346 24.48 19.90 -3.17
C SER A 346 24.66 19.45 -4.62
N ASP A 347 24.04 20.16 -5.57
CA ASP A 347 24.22 19.95 -7.00
C ASP A 347 25.63 20.46 -7.42
N GLU A 348 26.69 19.74 -7.09
CA GLU A 348 28.05 20.11 -7.51
C GLU A 348 28.42 19.72 -8.95
N ASN A 349 27.47 19.34 -9.80
CA ASN A 349 27.71 19.12 -11.23
C ASN A 349 26.44 19.40 -12.05
N ALA A 350 26.12 20.67 -12.29
CA ALA A 350 25.11 21.09 -13.26
C ALA A 350 25.78 21.45 -14.60
#